data_87fea18b3253b84b7bbfaa13e1505971
#
_entry.id   87fea18b3253b84b7bbfaa13e1505971
#
_cell.length_a   1.000
_cell.length_b   1.000
_cell.length_c   1.000
_cell.angle_alpha   90.00
_cell.angle_beta   90.00
_cell.angle_gamma   90.00
#
_symmetry.space_group_name_H-M   'P 1'
#
loop_
_entity.id
_entity.type
_entity.pdbx_description
1 polymer ?
#
loop_
_entity_poly.entity_id
_entity_poly.type
_entity_poly.pdbx_seq_one_letter_code
_entity_poly.pdbx_strand_id
1 'polypeptide(L)'
;MLIERIKSVDFNGEERVEDLYFNITRAELHKLNLYTEGGMLEYLKRIIQSRNQIEIASYFEKIVDLAYGIKSEDGKRFIKSPELLEEFKQTSAYDVFFTKLVEDAEYAAKFINGILPKDMSEGAQNMSEADKKKFEDEFGIKLGDANVENKDSSESTI
;
A
#
# COMPACT_ATOMS: atom_id res chain seq x y z
N MET A 1 -0.12 7.41 -6.85
CA MET A 1 0.92 6.40 -7.15
C MET A 1 1.91 6.38 -6.00
N LEU A 2 2.17 5.20 -5.47
CA LEU A 2 3.16 4.97 -4.41
C LEU A 2 4.44 4.41 -5.03
N ILE A 3 5.58 4.85 -4.54
CA ILE A 3 6.90 4.32 -4.92
C ILE A 3 7.55 3.74 -3.67
N GLU A 4 7.84 2.45 -3.71
CA GLU A 4 8.55 1.74 -2.65
C GLU A 4 9.96 1.41 -3.09
N ARG A 5 10.95 1.93 -2.37
CA ARG A 5 12.36 1.62 -2.62
C ARG A 5 12.76 0.39 -1.81
N ILE A 6 13.06 -0.69 -2.51
CA ILE A 6 13.40 -1.97 -1.91
C ILE A 6 14.86 -2.33 -2.17
N LYS A 7 15.56 -2.68 -1.11
CA LYS A 7 16.90 -3.24 -1.17
C LYS A 7 16.80 -4.76 -1.02
N SER A 8 17.33 -5.49 -1.97
CA SER A 8 17.33 -6.95 -1.98
C SER A 8 18.65 -7.51 -2.51
N VAL A 9 18.86 -8.80 -2.33
CA VAL A 9 19.98 -9.53 -2.93
C VAL A 9 19.41 -10.43 -4.02
N ASP A 10 19.91 -10.29 -5.24
CA ASP A 10 19.45 -11.08 -6.37
C ASP A 10 19.97 -12.54 -6.33
N PHE A 11 19.53 -13.34 -7.26
CA PHE A 11 19.91 -14.76 -7.33
C PHE A 11 21.38 -14.99 -7.75
N ASN A 12 22.10 -13.97 -8.14
CA ASN A 12 23.55 -13.96 -8.35
C ASN A 12 24.32 -13.57 -7.09
N GLY A 13 23.63 -13.19 -6.00
CA GLY A 13 24.23 -12.73 -4.77
C GLY A 13 24.61 -11.24 -4.78
N GLU A 14 24.13 -10.47 -5.75
CA GLU A 14 24.41 -9.03 -5.86
C GLU A 14 23.33 -8.20 -5.18
N GLU A 15 23.78 -7.15 -4.45
CA GLU A 15 22.85 -6.19 -3.87
C GLU A 15 22.20 -5.33 -4.97
N ARG A 16 20.87 -5.19 -4.89
CA ARG A 16 20.08 -4.33 -5.77
C ARG A 16 19.20 -3.40 -4.97
N VAL A 17 18.99 -2.21 -5.51
CA VAL A 17 18.03 -1.24 -5.01
C VAL A 17 17.07 -0.94 -6.16
N GLU A 18 15.79 -1.23 -5.97
CA GLU A 18 14.77 -1.09 -7.00
C GLU A 18 13.61 -0.24 -6.48
N ASP A 19 13.09 0.60 -7.34
CA ASP A 19 11.87 1.36 -7.08
C ASP A 19 10.67 0.57 -7.65
N LEU A 20 9.79 0.15 -6.76
CA LEU A 20 8.55 -0.54 -7.09
C LEU A 20 7.40 0.45 -7.13
N TYR A 21 6.55 0.36 -8.13
CA TYR A 21 5.45 1.28 -8.36
C TYR A 21 4.09 0.61 -8.11
N PHE A 22 3.24 1.29 -7.36
CA PHE A 22 1.91 0.81 -7.02
C PHE A 22 0.88 1.92 -7.16
N ASN A 23 -0.26 1.60 -7.76
CA ASN A 23 -1.36 2.52 -7.91
C ASN A 23 -2.69 1.79 -8.10
N ILE A 24 -3.73 2.26 -7.45
CA ILE A 24 -5.11 1.84 -7.70
C ILE A 24 -5.92 3.05 -8.10
N THR A 25 -6.60 2.95 -9.24
CA THR A 25 -7.47 4.02 -9.72
C THR A 25 -8.88 3.88 -9.17
N ARG A 26 -9.64 4.98 -9.15
CA ARG A 26 -11.07 4.95 -8.83
C ARG A 26 -11.86 4.02 -9.76
N ALA A 27 -11.50 4.00 -11.04
CA ALA A 27 -12.13 3.12 -12.02
C ALA A 27 -11.96 1.64 -11.68
N GLU A 28 -10.77 1.25 -11.23
CA GLU A 28 -10.48 -0.11 -10.76
C GLU A 28 -11.28 -0.46 -9.50
N LEU A 29 -11.35 0.46 -8.55
CA LEU A 29 -12.14 0.26 -7.33
C LEU A 29 -13.64 0.11 -7.63
N HIS A 30 -14.17 0.89 -8.57
CA HIS A 30 -15.55 0.75 -9.03
C HIS A 30 -15.82 -0.62 -9.66
N LYS A 31 -14.94 -1.08 -10.53
CA LYS A 31 -15.05 -2.40 -11.19
C LYS A 31 -15.04 -3.56 -10.19
N LEU A 32 -14.32 -3.41 -9.09
CA LEU A 32 -14.25 -4.41 -8.04
C LEU A 32 -15.36 -4.29 -6.99
N ASN A 33 -16.25 -3.33 -7.16
CA ASN A 33 -17.28 -3.00 -6.17
C ASN A 33 -16.72 -2.63 -4.78
N LEU A 34 -15.47 -2.17 -4.73
CA LEU A 34 -14.78 -1.72 -3.51
C LEU A 34 -14.98 -0.23 -3.24
N TYR A 35 -15.55 0.50 -4.20
CA TYR A 35 -15.85 1.92 -4.07
C TYR A 35 -17.23 2.19 -3.46
N THR A 36 -18.03 1.15 -3.22
CA THR A 36 -19.32 1.27 -2.53
C THR A 36 -19.10 1.67 -1.08
N GLU A 37 -20.11 2.33 -0.51
CA GLU A 37 -20.14 2.82 0.86
C GLU A 37 -19.53 1.80 1.85
N GLY A 38 -18.33 2.10 2.36
CA GLY A 38 -17.58 1.23 3.26
C GLY A 38 -16.82 0.05 2.61
N GLY A 39 -16.90 -0.17 1.31
CA GLY A 39 -16.36 -1.39 0.67
C GLY A 39 -14.87 -1.64 0.93
N MET A 40 -14.01 -0.62 0.74
CA MET A 40 -12.58 -0.77 1.01
C MET A 40 -12.28 -0.82 2.51
N LEU A 41 -12.98 -0.03 3.30
CA LEU A 41 -12.84 -0.03 4.75
C LEU A 41 -13.27 -1.36 5.36
N GLU A 42 -14.38 -1.93 4.91
CA GLU A 42 -14.83 -3.27 5.31
C GLU A 42 -13.84 -4.36 4.90
N TYR A 43 -13.26 -4.25 3.71
CA TYR A 43 -12.21 -5.16 3.24
C TYR A 43 -10.98 -5.12 4.16
N LEU A 44 -10.53 -3.92 4.51
CA LEU A 44 -9.41 -3.72 5.44
C LEU A 44 -9.73 -4.24 6.85
N LYS A 45 -10.93 -3.99 7.34
CA LYS A 45 -11.38 -4.55 8.61
C LYS A 45 -11.35 -6.08 8.62
N ARG A 46 -11.75 -6.74 7.53
CA ARG A 46 -11.67 -8.20 7.40
C ARG A 46 -10.24 -8.70 7.47
N ILE A 47 -9.30 -8.02 6.80
CA ILE A 47 -7.87 -8.37 6.85
C ILE A 47 -7.37 -8.37 8.30
N ILE A 48 -7.77 -7.39 9.06
CA ILE A 48 -7.28 -7.17 10.42
C ILE A 48 -7.97 -8.04 11.45
N GLN A 49 -9.27 -8.26 11.30
CA GLN A 49 -10.03 -9.19 12.13
C GLN A 49 -9.64 -10.65 11.87
N SER A 50 -9.02 -10.92 10.72
CA SER A 50 -8.46 -12.22 10.42
C SER A 50 -7.28 -12.49 11.33
N ARG A 51 -7.40 -13.50 12.19
CA ARG A 51 -6.30 -14.00 13.02
C ARG A 51 -5.47 -15.05 12.31
N ASN A 52 -5.81 -15.35 11.08
CA ASN A 52 -5.15 -16.36 10.27
C ASN A 52 -4.15 -15.68 9.31
N GLN A 53 -2.87 -15.95 9.52
CA GLN A 53 -1.80 -15.38 8.69
C GLN A 53 -1.92 -15.74 7.21
N ILE A 54 -2.45 -16.91 6.89
CA ILE A 54 -2.70 -17.33 5.51
C ILE A 54 -3.75 -16.44 4.84
N GLU A 55 -4.83 -16.12 5.53
CA GLU A 55 -5.85 -15.20 5.02
C GLU A 55 -5.30 -13.79 4.85
N ILE A 56 -4.54 -13.29 5.81
CA ILE A 56 -3.90 -11.97 5.73
C ILE A 56 -2.99 -11.90 4.50
N ALA A 57 -2.12 -12.89 4.31
CA ALA A 57 -1.25 -12.96 3.14
C ALA A 57 -2.05 -13.02 1.83
N SER A 58 -3.12 -13.80 1.77
CA SER A 58 -4.00 -13.88 0.60
C SER A 58 -4.66 -12.54 0.26
N TYR A 59 -5.12 -11.81 1.26
CA TYR A 59 -5.71 -10.47 1.06
C TYR A 59 -4.67 -9.47 0.55
N PHE A 60 -3.48 -9.46 1.13
CA PHE A 60 -2.41 -8.58 0.66
C PHE A 60 -1.94 -8.94 -0.75
N GLU A 61 -1.86 -10.22 -1.07
CA GLU A 61 -1.53 -10.66 -2.43
C GLU A 61 -2.52 -10.07 -3.45
N LYS A 62 -3.82 -10.15 -3.19
CA LYS A 62 -4.85 -9.57 -4.07
C LYS A 62 -4.69 -8.06 -4.24
N ILE A 63 -4.37 -7.33 -3.17
CA ILE A 63 -4.15 -5.88 -3.23
C ILE A 63 -2.89 -5.57 -4.03
N VAL A 64 -1.81 -6.29 -3.81
CA VAL A 64 -0.55 -6.12 -4.55
C VAL A 64 -0.75 -6.42 -6.03
N ASP A 65 -1.44 -7.51 -6.35
CA ASP A 65 -1.75 -7.90 -7.73
C ASP A 65 -2.55 -6.81 -8.47
N LEU A 66 -3.45 -6.16 -7.76
CA LEU A 66 -4.24 -5.06 -8.31
C LEU A 66 -3.43 -3.77 -8.48
N ALA A 67 -2.51 -3.50 -7.56
CA ALA A 67 -1.82 -2.21 -7.46
C ALA A 67 -0.52 -2.13 -8.27
N TYR A 68 0.18 -3.26 -8.45
CA TYR A 68 1.50 -3.27 -9.08
C TYR A 68 1.46 -2.91 -10.56
N GLY A 69 2.44 -2.13 -10.98
CA GLY A 69 2.64 -1.77 -12.37
C GLY A 69 3.93 -0.99 -12.56
N ILE A 70 4.08 -0.45 -13.76
CA ILE A 70 5.20 0.42 -14.12
C ILE A 70 4.68 1.72 -14.74
N LYS A 71 5.36 2.80 -14.45
CA LYS A 71 5.06 4.09 -15.08
C LYS A 71 5.68 4.14 -16.49
N SER A 72 4.92 4.58 -17.51
CA SER A 72 5.49 4.85 -18.82
C SER A 72 6.51 5.99 -18.76
N GLU A 73 7.46 6.03 -19.69
CA GLU A 73 8.52 7.06 -19.74
C GLU A 73 7.95 8.48 -19.79
N ASP A 74 6.88 8.68 -20.58
CA ASP A 74 6.18 9.97 -20.69
C ASP A 74 5.26 10.28 -19.50
N GLY A 75 5.10 9.33 -18.55
CA GLY A 75 4.26 9.49 -17.36
C GLY A 75 2.76 9.48 -17.60
N LYS A 76 2.30 9.26 -18.86
CA LYS A 76 0.87 9.29 -19.18
C LYS A 76 0.12 8.02 -18.83
N ARG A 77 0.82 6.89 -18.74
CA ARG A 77 0.23 5.58 -18.45
C ARG A 77 0.86 4.94 -17.24
N PHE A 78 0.03 4.29 -16.46
CA PHE A 78 0.45 3.31 -15.48
C PHE A 78 0.15 1.93 -16.04
N ILE A 79 1.19 1.20 -16.41
CA ILE A 79 1.11 -0.03 -17.18
C ILE A 79 0.98 -1.21 -16.23
N LYS A 80 -0.10 -1.95 -16.37
CA LYS A 80 -0.36 -3.21 -15.65
C LYS A 80 -0.58 -4.32 -16.66
N SER A 81 0.07 -5.46 -16.44
CA SER A 81 -0.17 -6.67 -17.22
C SER A 81 0.08 -7.91 -16.38
N PRO A 82 -0.56 -9.06 -16.71
CA PRO A 82 -0.29 -10.31 -16.03
C PRO A 82 1.18 -10.73 -16.10
N GLU A 83 1.85 -10.46 -17.22
CA GLU A 83 3.26 -10.79 -17.45
C GLU A 83 4.18 -10.00 -16.51
N LEU A 84 3.96 -8.68 -16.41
CA LEU A 84 4.72 -7.82 -15.49
C LEU A 84 4.55 -8.24 -14.03
N LEU A 85 3.32 -8.59 -13.65
CA LEU A 85 3.03 -9.04 -12.30
C LEU A 85 3.72 -10.36 -11.99
N GLU A 86 3.68 -11.31 -12.91
CA GLU A 86 4.34 -12.61 -12.74
C GLU A 86 5.85 -12.46 -12.66
N GLU A 87 6.47 -11.66 -13.51
CA GLU A 87 7.90 -11.35 -13.45
C GLU A 87 8.27 -10.72 -12.09
N PHE A 88 7.48 -9.78 -11.61
CA PHE A 88 7.68 -9.16 -10.29
C PHE A 88 7.64 -10.19 -9.16
N LYS A 89 6.65 -11.07 -9.15
CA LYS A 89 6.50 -12.11 -8.12
C LYS A 89 7.66 -13.11 -8.06
N GLN A 90 8.44 -13.20 -9.12
CA GLN A 90 9.61 -14.07 -9.21
C GLN A 90 10.91 -13.41 -8.73
N THR A 91 10.87 -12.15 -8.32
CA THR A 91 12.05 -11.39 -7.90
C THR A 91 12.32 -11.49 -6.40
N SER A 92 13.58 -11.33 -6.00
CA SER A 92 13.95 -11.16 -4.60
C SER A 92 13.37 -9.87 -3.99
N ALA A 93 13.17 -8.84 -4.80
CA ALA A 93 12.53 -7.60 -4.37
C ALA A 93 11.08 -7.84 -3.92
N TYR A 94 10.33 -8.70 -4.63
CA TYR A 94 9.00 -9.09 -4.20
C TYR A 94 9.01 -9.80 -2.85
N ASP A 95 9.92 -10.74 -2.66
CA ASP A 95 10.04 -11.49 -1.41
C ASP A 95 10.27 -10.55 -0.22
N VAL A 96 11.23 -9.64 -0.33
CA VAL A 96 11.52 -8.63 0.71
C VAL A 96 10.31 -7.73 0.97
N PHE A 97 9.71 -7.20 -0.09
CA PHE A 97 8.56 -6.31 -0.01
C PHE A 97 7.34 -7.00 0.62
N PHE A 98 6.97 -8.17 0.11
CA PHE A 98 5.77 -8.87 0.55
C PHE A 98 5.90 -9.38 1.98
N THR A 99 7.06 -9.90 2.37
CA THR A 99 7.37 -10.31 3.74
C THR A 99 7.19 -9.14 4.70
N LYS A 100 7.75 -7.98 4.38
CA LYS A 100 7.59 -6.77 5.18
C LYS A 100 6.14 -6.33 5.27
N LEU A 101 5.39 -6.41 4.18
CA LEU A 101 3.98 -6.04 4.11
C LEU A 101 3.12 -6.91 5.06
N VAL A 102 3.41 -8.20 5.14
CA VAL A 102 2.66 -9.14 5.99
C VAL A 102 3.08 -9.08 7.46
N GLU A 103 4.36 -8.81 7.74
CA GLU A 103 4.91 -8.83 9.10
C GLU A 103 4.84 -7.50 9.83
N ASP A 104 4.80 -6.37 9.10
CA ASP A 104 4.81 -5.02 9.68
C ASP A 104 3.48 -4.31 9.42
N ALA A 105 2.64 -4.25 10.45
CA ALA A 105 1.30 -3.64 10.37
C ALA A 105 1.35 -2.14 10.05
N GLU A 106 2.34 -1.42 10.55
CA GLU A 106 2.52 0.01 10.27
C GLU A 106 2.91 0.24 8.80
N TYR A 107 3.83 -0.56 8.30
CA TYR A 107 4.21 -0.54 6.89
C TYR A 107 3.02 -0.87 5.97
N ALA A 108 2.25 -1.89 6.32
CA ALA A 108 1.05 -2.29 5.59
C ALA A 108 0.01 -1.15 5.52
N ALA A 109 -0.20 -0.44 6.61
CA ALA A 109 -1.12 0.70 6.65
C ALA A 109 -0.64 1.86 5.77
N LYS A 110 0.64 2.21 5.84
CA LYS A 110 1.24 3.22 4.95
C LYS A 110 1.13 2.83 3.48
N PHE A 111 1.36 1.57 3.17
CA PHE A 111 1.23 1.04 1.82
C PHE A 111 -0.20 1.20 1.30
N ILE A 112 -1.20 0.76 2.05
CA ILE A 112 -2.61 0.86 1.65
C ILE A 112 -3.02 2.31 1.45
N ASN A 113 -2.69 3.20 2.37
CA ASN A 113 -2.98 4.63 2.24
C ASN A 113 -2.29 5.26 1.02
N GLY A 114 -1.08 4.83 0.71
CA GLY A 114 -0.31 5.34 -0.42
C GLY A 114 -0.81 4.92 -1.79
N ILE A 115 -1.44 3.75 -1.91
CA ILE A 115 -1.96 3.23 -3.18
C ILE A 115 -3.38 3.71 -3.51
N LEU A 116 -4.13 4.13 -2.50
CA LEU A 116 -5.51 4.60 -2.69
C LEU A 116 -5.57 6.00 -3.32
N PRO A 117 -6.64 6.33 -4.06
CA PRO A 117 -6.89 7.70 -4.49
C PRO A 117 -6.94 8.65 -3.28
N LYS A 118 -6.42 9.87 -3.44
CA LYS A 118 -6.27 10.86 -2.36
C LYS A 118 -7.58 11.18 -1.63
N ASP A 119 -8.69 11.26 -2.36
CA ASP A 119 -10.01 11.53 -1.79
C ASP A 119 -10.53 10.39 -0.89
N MET A 120 -10.10 9.17 -1.12
CA MET A 120 -10.43 8.02 -0.25
C MET A 120 -9.58 8.00 1.01
N SER A 121 -8.32 8.40 0.92
CA SER A 121 -7.47 8.60 2.10
C SER A 121 -7.94 9.79 2.94
N GLU A 122 -8.49 10.83 2.32
CA GLU A 122 -9.14 11.96 2.99
C GLU A 122 -10.50 11.57 3.60
N GLY A 123 -11.22 10.63 2.99
CA GLY A 123 -12.46 10.06 3.54
C GLY A 123 -12.26 9.36 4.88
N ALA A 124 -11.10 8.74 5.09
CA ALA A 124 -10.70 8.19 6.38
C ALA A 124 -10.46 9.28 7.44
N GLN A 125 -10.15 10.51 7.03
CA GLN A 125 -10.03 11.68 7.94
C GLN A 125 -11.39 12.22 8.38
N ASN A 126 -12.46 11.94 7.64
CA ASN A 126 -13.83 12.33 7.97
C ASN A 126 -14.58 11.29 8.82
N MET A 127 -13.91 10.26 9.28
CA MET A 127 -14.49 9.31 10.25
C MET A 127 -14.78 10.01 11.58
N SER A 128 -15.84 9.58 12.25
CA SER A 128 -16.13 10.06 13.60
C SER A 128 -14.94 9.75 14.54
N GLU A 129 -14.72 10.60 15.54
CA GLU A 129 -13.64 10.38 16.53
C GLU A 129 -13.74 9.01 17.22
N ALA A 130 -14.95 8.48 17.38
CA ALA A 130 -15.19 7.15 17.95
C ALA A 130 -14.73 6.04 16.99
N ASP A 131 -14.94 6.20 15.69
CA ASP A 131 -14.52 5.24 14.68
C ASP A 131 -13.01 5.30 14.43
N LYS A 132 -12.43 6.49 14.46
CA LYS A 132 -10.97 6.68 14.43
C LYS A 132 -10.31 5.98 15.61
N LYS A 133 -10.85 6.18 16.82
CA LYS A 133 -10.31 5.57 18.03
C LYS A 133 -10.41 4.04 18.00
N LYS A 134 -11.52 3.49 17.53
CA LYS A 134 -11.66 2.04 17.35
C LYS A 134 -10.65 1.51 16.34
N PHE A 135 -10.47 2.22 15.25
CA PHE A 135 -9.51 1.88 14.22
C PHE A 135 -8.07 1.94 14.79
N GLU A 136 -7.71 2.98 15.50
CA GLU A 136 -6.41 3.14 16.15
C GLU A 136 -6.15 2.06 17.20
N ASP A 137 -7.15 1.71 18.01
CA ASP A 137 -7.05 0.70 19.06
C ASP A 137 -6.94 -0.73 18.49
N GLU A 138 -7.65 -1.02 17.39
CA GLU A 138 -7.57 -2.32 16.72
C GLU A 138 -6.29 -2.52 15.92
N PHE A 139 -5.70 -1.44 15.40
CA PHE A 139 -4.57 -1.48 14.48
C PHE A 139 -3.24 -1.04 15.09
N GLY A 140 -3.27 -0.43 16.26
CA GLY A 140 -2.08 0.20 16.82
C GLY A 140 -1.53 1.36 15.98
N ILE A 141 -2.34 1.94 15.08
CA ILE A 141 -1.95 2.95 14.12
C ILE A 141 -2.69 4.24 14.42
N LYS A 142 -1.96 5.34 14.59
CA LYS A 142 -2.55 6.67 14.69
C LYS A 142 -2.85 7.25 13.32
N LEU A 143 -4.12 7.42 13.01
CA LEU A 143 -4.58 8.01 11.74
C LEU A 143 -4.20 9.51 11.58
N GLY A 144 -3.65 10.13 12.63
CA GLY A 144 -3.28 11.56 12.63
C GLY A 144 -1.86 11.89 12.21
N ASP A 145 -0.96 10.93 12.14
CA ASP A 145 0.48 11.19 11.98
C ASP A 145 0.98 11.29 10.52
N ALA A 146 0.11 11.07 9.53
CA ALA A 146 0.50 11.18 8.12
C ALA A 146 0.74 12.62 7.63
N ASN A 147 0.56 13.63 8.49
CA ASN A 147 0.63 15.06 8.11
C ASN A 147 1.73 15.85 8.82
N VAL A 148 2.65 15.23 9.54
CA VAL A 148 3.68 15.93 10.33
C VAL A 148 5.08 15.88 9.70
N GLU A 149 5.33 15.07 8.69
CA GLU A 149 6.67 14.91 8.11
C GLU A 149 7.02 15.86 6.94
N ASN A 150 6.23 16.91 6.69
CA ASN A 150 6.55 17.87 5.63
C ASN A 150 6.79 19.31 6.12
N LYS A 151 7.20 19.50 7.38
CA LYS A 151 7.48 20.84 7.92
C LYS A 151 8.86 21.05 8.54
N ASP A 152 9.82 20.15 8.36
CA ASP A 152 11.15 20.31 8.92
C ASP A 152 12.30 20.13 7.92
N SER A 153 12.16 20.68 6.71
CA SER A 153 13.31 20.82 5.81
C SER A 153 13.53 22.25 5.32
N SER A 154 13.16 23.25 6.12
CA SER A 154 13.45 24.66 5.79
C SER A 154 13.87 25.51 6.98
N GLU A 155 14.60 24.97 7.94
CA GLU A 155 15.32 25.78 8.90
C GLU A 155 16.63 25.12 9.31
N SER A 156 17.63 25.21 8.44
CA SER A 156 19.03 25.29 8.87
C SER A 156 19.83 26.05 7.83
N THR A 157 19.66 27.33 7.83
CA THR A 157 20.63 28.27 7.29
C THR A 157 21.11 29.17 8.41
N ILE A 158 22.11 28.73 9.06
CA ILE A 158 23.20 29.58 9.58
C ILE A 158 24.48 28.79 9.46
#